data_1d010186be684d8354f0e93031eb26c3
#
_entry.id   1d010186be684d8354f0e93031eb26c3
#
_cell.length_a   1.000
_cell.length_b   1.000
_cell.length_c   1.000
_cell.angle_alpha   90.00
_cell.angle_beta   90.00
_cell.angle_gamma   90.00
#
_symmetry.space_group_name_H-M   'P 1'
#
loop_
_entity.id
_entity.type
_entity.pdbx_description
1 polymer ?
#
loop_
_entity_poly.entity_id
_entity_poly.type
_entity_poly.pdbx_seq_one_letter_code
_entity_poly.pdbx_strand_id
1 'polypeptide(L)'
;MGFARKMAVFFAEGFMQIPYLPPNDYRFPNAARLAVEYDGLVGVSGDLDVGRLLSAYRQGIFPWFSENGLYYWFTTDPRTVLLPEKLHIGRSLAKTLRNKSYRVTVNTCFSDVVAACSAVPRPGQDGTWITPDFQTAYGRLHRLGHAHSFECRLPDEAGEWRLAGGFYGVQIGRVFYGESMFARMPDASKIAFACAVPFLARCGVGLIDCQQDTHHLQRFGSETVDLTAFQTALERLNGLPLLRPIEGGVVAENMA
;
A
#
# COMPACT_ATOMS: atom_id res chain seq x y z
N MET A 1 -3.41 6.43 -21.86
CA MET A 1 -4.82 6.82 -21.60
C MET A 1 -5.12 6.51 -20.17
N GLY A 2 -5.40 7.52 -19.33
CA GLY A 2 -5.57 7.33 -17.90
C GLY A 2 -6.79 6.45 -17.57
N PHE A 3 -6.69 5.67 -16.49
CA PHE A 3 -7.69 4.71 -16.02
C PHE A 3 -9.09 5.35 -15.83
N ALA A 4 -9.17 6.59 -15.32
CA ALA A 4 -10.41 7.34 -15.21
C ALA A 4 -11.14 7.54 -16.55
N ARG A 5 -10.41 7.65 -17.67
CA ARG A 5 -10.97 7.78 -19.00
C ARG A 5 -11.50 6.45 -19.56
N LYS A 6 -10.87 5.32 -19.17
CA LYS A 6 -11.39 3.97 -19.48
C LYS A 6 -12.71 3.72 -18.74
N MET A 7 -12.80 4.09 -17.45
CA MET A 7 -14.03 3.92 -16.66
C MET A 7 -15.18 4.78 -17.17
N ALA A 8 -14.94 6.02 -17.63
CA ALA A 8 -15.98 6.86 -18.22
C ALA A 8 -16.60 6.23 -19.49
N VAL A 9 -15.84 5.47 -20.26
CA VAL A 9 -16.34 4.71 -21.43
C VAL A 9 -17.19 3.52 -20.98
N PHE A 10 -16.80 2.82 -19.90
CA PHE A 10 -17.58 1.69 -19.36
C PHE A 10 -18.96 2.10 -18.85
N PHE A 11 -19.10 3.29 -18.24
CA PHE A 11 -20.40 3.81 -17.77
C PHE A 11 -21.31 4.30 -18.92
N ALA A 12 -20.74 4.63 -20.09
CA ALA A 12 -21.49 5.17 -21.23
C ALA A 12 -22.16 4.08 -22.10
N GLU A 13 -21.73 2.82 -22.04
CA GLU A 13 -22.19 1.75 -22.94
C GLU A 13 -23.23 0.79 -22.35
N GLY A 14 -23.91 1.16 -21.26
CA GLY A 14 -25.15 0.53 -20.77
C GLY A 14 -25.05 -0.97 -20.35
N PHE A 15 -25.46 -1.27 -19.11
CA PHE A 15 -25.66 -2.59 -18.49
C PHE A 15 -24.46 -3.31 -17.83
N MET A 16 -23.53 -2.59 -17.23
CA MET A 16 -22.69 -3.22 -16.20
C MET A 16 -23.46 -3.29 -14.87
N GLN A 17 -23.85 -4.46 -14.43
CA GLN A 17 -24.35 -4.67 -13.07
C GLN A 17 -23.13 -4.81 -12.12
N ILE A 18 -22.52 -3.68 -11.78
CA ILE A 18 -21.46 -3.67 -10.77
C ILE A 18 -22.07 -4.10 -9.43
N PRO A 19 -21.54 -5.13 -8.76
CA PRO A 19 -22.07 -5.56 -7.47
C PRO A 19 -22.03 -4.43 -6.44
N TYR A 20 -23.19 -4.09 -5.88
CA TYR A 20 -23.25 -3.22 -4.71
C TYR A 20 -23.06 -4.05 -3.45
N LEU A 21 -22.13 -3.63 -2.59
CA LEU A 21 -21.79 -4.28 -1.33
C LEU A 21 -22.57 -3.60 -0.20
N PRO A 22 -23.62 -4.24 0.35
CA PRO A 22 -24.50 -3.60 1.31
C PRO A 22 -23.79 -3.34 2.65
N PRO A 23 -24.24 -2.32 3.42
CA PRO A 23 -23.70 -2.05 4.76
C PRO A 23 -23.81 -3.29 5.67
N ASN A 24 -22.84 -3.47 6.57
CA ASN A 24 -22.78 -4.56 7.54
C ASN A 24 -22.65 -5.98 6.94
N ASP A 25 -22.50 -6.11 5.63
CA ASP A 25 -22.15 -7.36 4.95
C ASP A 25 -20.77 -7.19 4.28
N TYR A 26 -19.75 -7.79 4.85
CA TYR A 26 -18.37 -7.64 4.40
C TYR A 26 -17.90 -8.75 3.45
N ARG A 27 -18.85 -9.54 2.92
CA ARG A 27 -18.56 -10.54 1.89
C ARG A 27 -18.31 -9.84 0.56
N PHE A 28 -17.32 -10.33 -0.16
CA PHE A 28 -17.05 -9.93 -1.54
C PHE A 28 -17.48 -11.04 -2.51
N PRO A 29 -17.95 -10.68 -3.71
CA PRO A 29 -18.18 -11.66 -4.75
C PRO A 29 -16.85 -12.27 -5.22
N ASN A 30 -16.92 -13.32 -6.07
CA ASN A 30 -15.72 -13.96 -6.60
C ASN A 30 -14.85 -12.96 -7.39
N ALA A 31 -13.77 -12.50 -6.77
CA ALA A 31 -12.90 -11.48 -7.29
C ALA A 31 -12.20 -11.91 -8.59
N ALA A 32 -11.78 -13.18 -8.70
CA ALA A 32 -11.09 -13.70 -9.88
C ALA A 32 -12.00 -13.68 -11.13
N ARG A 33 -13.28 -14.03 -10.97
CA ARG A 33 -14.25 -13.93 -12.07
C ARG A 33 -14.48 -12.48 -12.50
N LEU A 34 -14.74 -11.60 -11.53
CA LEU A 34 -15.06 -10.19 -11.81
C LEU A 34 -13.85 -9.42 -12.32
N ALA A 35 -12.62 -9.78 -11.90
CA ALA A 35 -11.41 -9.18 -12.42
C ALA A 35 -11.29 -9.31 -13.94
N VAL A 36 -11.67 -10.45 -14.50
CA VAL A 36 -11.68 -10.66 -15.95
C VAL A 36 -12.86 -9.95 -16.62
N GLU A 37 -14.04 -10.01 -16.02
CA GLU A 37 -15.27 -9.47 -16.60
C GLU A 37 -15.30 -7.94 -16.59
N TYR A 38 -14.73 -7.30 -15.54
CA TYR A 38 -14.83 -5.85 -15.29
C TYR A 38 -13.46 -5.15 -15.10
N ASP A 39 -12.42 -5.63 -15.76
CA ASP A 39 -11.05 -5.04 -15.73
C ASP A 39 -10.56 -4.73 -14.30
N GLY A 40 -10.77 -5.68 -13.40
CA GLY A 40 -10.35 -5.61 -12.01
C GLY A 40 -11.38 -5.08 -11.02
N LEU A 41 -12.48 -4.47 -11.45
CA LEU A 41 -13.52 -3.96 -10.56
C LEU A 41 -14.33 -5.12 -9.95
N VAL A 42 -14.36 -5.20 -8.63
CA VAL A 42 -15.04 -6.26 -7.86
C VAL A 42 -16.40 -5.81 -7.34
N GLY A 43 -16.56 -4.54 -7.03
CA GLY A 43 -17.81 -3.99 -6.54
C GLY A 43 -17.67 -2.57 -6.02
N VAL A 44 -18.79 -2.02 -5.56
CA VAL A 44 -18.86 -0.69 -4.95
C VAL A 44 -19.58 -0.74 -3.60
N SER A 45 -19.20 0.13 -2.67
CA SER A 45 -19.87 0.26 -1.36
C SER A 45 -20.07 1.73 -0.97
N GLY A 46 -20.98 2.00 -0.06
CA GLY A 46 -21.16 3.30 0.56
C GLY A 46 -20.30 3.53 1.82
N ASP A 47 -19.44 2.59 2.19
CA ASP A 47 -18.64 2.65 3.41
C ASP A 47 -17.21 2.13 3.21
N LEU A 48 -16.29 2.58 4.10
CA LEU A 48 -14.92 2.09 4.29
C LEU A 48 -14.77 1.53 5.72
N ASP A 49 -15.70 0.72 6.16
CA ASP A 49 -15.64 0.12 7.49
C ASP A 49 -14.40 -0.78 7.65
N VAL A 50 -13.87 -0.81 8.86
CA VAL A 50 -12.70 -1.64 9.21
C VAL A 50 -12.94 -3.10 8.84
N GLY A 51 -14.13 -3.64 9.13
CA GLY A 51 -14.50 -5.02 8.78
C GLY A 51 -14.46 -5.27 7.28
N ARG A 52 -14.96 -4.34 6.47
CA ARG A 52 -14.91 -4.42 5.02
C ARG A 52 -13.48 -4.33 4.48
N LEU A 53 -12.67 -3.38 4.97
CA LEU A 53 -11.27 -3.25 4.60
C LEU A 53 -10.49 -4.53 4.89
N LEU A 54 -10.61 -5.08 6.11
CA LEU A 54 -9.91 -6.31 6.49
C LEU A 54 -10.40 -7.53 5.67
N SER A 55 -11.70 -7.61 5.36
CA SER A 55 -12.25 -8.67 4.51
C SER A 55 -11.71 -8.56 3.07
N ALA A 56 -11.64 -7.34 2.52
CA ALA A 56 -11.12 -7.06 1.20
C ALA A 56 -9.64 -7.48 1.07
N TYR A 57 -8.78 -6.97 1.95
CA TYR A 57 -7.35 -7.28 1.92
C TYR A 57 -7.07 -8.78 2.03
N ARG A 58 -7.80 -9.52 2.87
CA ARG A 58 -7.66 -10.98 2.98
C ARG A 58 -7.90 -11.71 1.67
N GLN A 59 -8.65 -11.12 0.74
CA GLN A 59 -8.99 -11.66 -0.57
C GLN A 59 -8.19 -11.04 -1.72
N GLY A 60 -7.23 -10.17 -1.41
CA GLY A 60 -6.45 -9.44 -2.41
C GLY A 60 -7.21 -8.31 -3.08
N ILE A 61 -8.28 -7.84 -2.45
CA ILE A 61 -9.11 -6.73 -2.90
C ILE A 61 -8.69 -5.48 -2.12
N PHE A 62 -8.69 -4.33 -2.79
CA PHE A 62 -8.34 -3.04 -2.19
C PHE A 62 -9.26 -1.93 -2.70
N PRO A 63 -9.53 -0.89 -1.90
CA PRO A 63 -10.27 0.28 -2.36
C PRO A 63 -9.33 1.17 -3.17
N TRP A 64 -9.70 1.48 -4.41
CA TRP A 64 -8.81 2.26 -5.29
C TRP A 64 -9.12 3.75 -5.28
N PHE A 65 -10.40 4.11 -5.33
CA PHE A 65 -10.84 5.50 -5.30
C PHE A 65 -12.28 5.60 -4.81
N SER A 66 -12.76 6.84 -4.61
CA SER A 66 -14.17 7.13 -4.36
C SER A 66 -14.70 8.14 -5.35
N GLU A 67 -15.96 7.96 -5.73
CA GLU A 67 -16.68 8.88 -6.59
C GLU A 67 -18.17 8.89 -6.21
N ASN A 68 -18.78 10.07 -6.17
CA ASN A 68 -20.21 10.25 -5.84
C ASN A 68 -20.66 9.55 -4.53
N GLY A 69 -19.80 9.54 -3.51
CA GLY A 69 -20.08 8.90 -2.21
C GLY A 69 -19.98 7.38 -2.21
N LEU A 70 -19.49 6.76 -3.28
CA LEU A 70 -19.23 5.33 -3.39
C LEU A 70 -17.72 5.06 -3.41
N TYR A 71 -17.30 3.96 -2.80
CA TYR A 71 -15.94 3.44 -2.80
C TYR A 71 -15.86 2.26 -3.76
N TYR A 72 -14.86 2.28 -4.64
CA TYR A 72 -14.66 1.30 -5.70
C TYR A 72 -13.58 0.31 -5.30
N TRP A 73 -13.94 -0.98 -5.30
CA TRP A 73 -13.10 -2.09 -4.85
C TRP A 73 -12.54 -2.85 -6.04
N PHE A 74 -11.22 -3.04 -6.04
CA PHE A 74 -10.50 -3.67 -7.15
C PHE A 74 -9.61 -4.81 -6.71
N THR A 75 -9.32 -5.68 -7.66
CA THR A 75 -8.16 -6.57 -7.66
C THR A 75 -7.45 -6.45 -9.00
N THR A 76 -6.17 -6.80 -9.07
CA THR A 76 -5.38 -6.75 -10.31
C THR A 76 -4.87 -8.13 -10.68
N ASP A 77 -4.87 -8.42 -11.98
CA ASP A 77 -4.25 -9.58 -12.58
C ASP A 77 -3.43 -9.13 -13.82
N PRO A 78 -2.11 -9.31 -13.86
CA PRO A 78 -1.27 -9.88 -12.81
C PRO A 78 -1.15 -9.00 -11.56
N ARG A 79 -0.77 -9.59 -10.43
CA ARG A 79 -0.50 -8.91 -9.17
C ARG A 79 0.98 -8.72 -8.96
N THR A 80 1.41 -7.53 -8.56
CA THR A 80 2.80 -7.26 -8.23
C THR A 80 3.07 -7.50 -6.76
N VAL A 81 4.08 -8.29 -6.46
CA VAL A 81 4.48 -8.66 -5.09
C VAL A 81 5.99 -8.51 -4.92
N LEU A 82 6.43 -8.34 -3.66
CA LEU A 82 7.83 -8.44 -3.27
C LEU A 82 7.95 -9.46 -2.16
N LEU A 83 8.72 -10.51 -2.39
CA LEU A 83 9.17 -11.40 -1.34
C LEU A 83 10.33 -10.73 -0.60
N PRO A 84 10.28 -10.56 0.74
CA PRO A 84 11.31 -9.82 1.46
C PRO A 84 12.74 -10.35 1.26
N GLU A 85 12.91 -11.66 1.05
CA GLU A 85 14.20 -12.29 0.75
C GLU A 85 14.73 -11.97 -0.65
N LYS A 86 13.88 -11.48 -1.57
CA LYS A 86 14.25 -11.04 -2.93
C LYS A 86 14.55 -9.54 -3.00
N LEU A 87 14.55 -8.83 -1.87
CA LEU A 87 14.85 -7.41 -1.87
C LEU A 87 16.18 -7.12 -2.53
N HIS A 88 16.15 -6.33 -3.61
CA HIS A 88 17.34 -5.86 -4.32
C HIS A 88 17.65 -4.40 -3.99
N ILE A 89 18.88 -4.13 -3.58
CA ILE A 89 19.38 -2.77 -3.35
C ILE A 89 20.41 -2.44 -4.42
N GLY A 90 20.01 -1.64 -5.40
CA GLY A 90 20.88 -1.21 -6.48
C GLY A 90 22.08 -0.37 -5.98
N ARG A 91 23.18 -0.36 -6.75
CA ARG A 91 24.46 0.28 -6.37
C ARG A 91 24.32 1.74 -5.91
N SER A 92 23.49 2.53 -6.60
CA SER A 92 23.25 3.95 -6.24
C SER A 92 22.61 4.08 -4.87
N LEU A 93 21.54 3.32 -4.60
CA LEU A 93 20.87 3.35 -3.30
C LEU A 93 21.78 2.79 -2.19
N ALA A 94 22.55 1.75 -2.47
CA ALA A 94 23.54 1.23 -1.52
C ALA A 94 24.61 2.28 -1.16
N LYS A 95 25.04 3.12 -2.12
CA LYS A 95 25.93 4.26 -1.84
C LYS A 95 25.23 5.32 -0.98
N THR A 96 23.96 5.64 -1.29
CA THR A 96 23.16 6.58 -0.50
C THR A 96 23.01 6.09 0.95
N LEU A 97 22.66 4.83 1.17
CA LEU A 97 22.50 4.25 2.51
C LEU A 97 23.80 4.24 3.34
N ARG A 98 24.99 4.19 2.71
CA ARG A 98 26.26 4.25 3.43
C ARG A 98 26.70 5.67 3.76
N ASN A 99 26.39 6.64 2.88
CA ASN A 99 27.03 7.96 2.90
C ASN A 99 26.09 9.11 3.26
N LYS A 100 24.80 8.84 3.48
CA LYS A 100 23.82 9.88 3.80
C LYS A 100 23.32 9.71 5.23
N SER A 101 23.26 10.78 6.00
CA SER A 101 22.60 10.75 7.30
C SER A 101 21.11 10.54 7.12
N TYR A 102 20.54 9.56 7.81
CA TYR A 102 19.10 9.30 7.85
C TYR A 102 18.68 8.61 9.15
N ARG A 103 17.40 8.75 9.46
CA ARG A 103 16.72 7.94 10.48
C ARG A 103 15.41 7.43 9.91
N VAL A 104 15.22 6.12 9.96
CA VAL A 104 13.96 5.46 9.59
C VAL A 104 13.28 4.99 10.85
N THR A 105 12.01 5.40 11.02
CA THR A 105 11.15 5.00 12.14
C THR A 105 9.93 4.25 11.62
N VAL A 106 9.20 3.61 12.52
CA VAL A 106 7.91 2.98 12.26
C VAL A 106 6.88 3.50 13.26
N ASN A 107 5.67 3.81 12.81
CA ASN A 107 4.51 4.22 13.62
C ASN A 107 4.74 5.46 14.51
N THR A 108 5.67 6.36 14.14
CA THR A 108 5.95 7.57 14.93
C THR A 108 5.10 8.78 14.52
N CYS A 109 4.61 8.81 13.28
CA CYS A 109 3.74 9.90 12.79
C CYS A 109 2.83 9.42 11.64
N PHE A 110 2.00 8.39 11.90
CA PHE A 110 1.15 7.76 10.88
C PHE A 110 0.29 8.76 10.12
N SER A 111 -0.40 9.66 10.82
CA SER A 111 -1.29 10.65 10.19
C SER A 111 -0.53 11.60 9.27
N ASP A 112 0.69 12.01 9.65
CA ASP A 112 1.52 12.89 8.82
C ASP A 112 1.99 12.19 7.54
N VAL A 113 2.29 10.88 7.63
CA VAL A 113 2.65 10.06 6.47
C VAL A 113 1.48 9.94 5.50
N VAL A 114 0.27 9.62 6.00
CA VAL A 114 -0.92 9.49 5.15
C VAL A 114 -1.27 10.84 4.51
N ALA A 115 -1.23 11.94 5.28
CA ALA A 115 -1.43 13.29 4.77
C ALA A 115 -0.38 13.68 3.72
N ALA A 116 0.90 13.34 3.95
CA ALA A 116 1.94 13.58 2.96
C ALA A 116 1.73 12.76 1.67
N CYS A 117 1.30 11.51 1.78
CA CYS A 117 0.95 10.67 0.63
C CYS A 117 -0.23 11.24 -0.17
N SER A 118 -1.22 11.84 0.50
CA SER A 118 -2.38 12.44 -0.16
C SER A 118 -2.03 13.72 -0.94
N ALA A 119 -0.97 14.41 -0.54
CA ALA A 119 -0.51 15.65 -1.15
C ALA A 119 0.45 15.45 -2.34
N VAL A 120 0.85 14.21 -2.67
CA VAL A 120 1.77 13.95 -3.79
C VAL A 120 1.05 14.10 -5.12
N PRO A 121 1.50 15.03 -5.99
CA PRO A 121 0.98 15.12 -7.36
C PRO A 121 1.28 13.82 -8.13
N ARG A 122 0.28 13.30 -8.83
CA ARG A 122 0.43 12.11 -9.66
C ARG A 122 0.17 12.43 -11.12
N PRO A 123 1.09 12.11 -12.04
CA PRO A 123 0.87 12.35 -13.47
C PRO A 123 -0.42 11.69 -13.95
N GLY A 124 -1.29 12.48 -14.60
CA GLY A 124 -2.54 11.99 -15.20
C GLY A 124 -3.68 11.74 -14.20
N GLN A 125 -3.58 12.24 -12.96
CA GLN A 125 -4.67 12.25 -11.98
C GLN A 125 -4.95 13.70 -11.55
N ASP A 126 -6.22 14.11 -11.64
CA ASP A 126 -6.69 15.35 -11.06
C ASP A 126 -7.03 15.10 -9.57
N GLY A 127 -6.07 15.42 -8.67
CA GLY A 127 -6.23 15.21 -7.24
C GLY A 127 -5.64 13.91 -6.71
N THR A 128 -6.12 13.50 -5.54
CA THR A 128 -5.66 12.30 -4.84
C THR A 128 -6.82 11.34 -4.56
N TRP A 129 -6.56 10.04 -4.63
CA TRP A 129 -7.52 9.04 -4.17
C TRP A 129 -7.60 8.93 -2.64
N ILE A 130 -6.59 9.44 -1.93
CA ILE A 130 -6.52 9.42 -0.46
C ILE A 130 -7.31 10.61 0.09
N THR A 131 -8.64 10.53 -0.04
CA THR A 131 -9.57 11.53 0.49
C THR A 131 -9.58 11.55 2.03
N PRO A 132 -10.21 12.55 2.70
CA PRO A 132 -10.34 12.56 4.16
C PRO A 132 -10.98 11.29 4.74
N ASP A 133 -11.91 10.64 4.01
CA ASP A 133 -12.54 9.40 4.43
C ASP A 133 -11.54 8.24 4.43
N PHE A 134 -10.69 8.13 3.40
CA PHE A 134 -9.58 7.17 3.38
C PHE A 134 -8.61 7.41 4.52
N GLN A 135 -8.21 8.67 4.76
CA GLN A 135 -7.32 9.01 5.88
C GLN A 135 -7.94 8.60 7.23
N THR A 136 -9.24 8.82 7.40
CA THR A 136 -9.97 8.41 8.61
C THR A 136 -10.01 6.90 8.75
N ALA A 137 -10.31 6.17 7.67
CA ALA A 137 -10.42 4.71 7.66
C ALA A 137 -9.05 4.05 7.98
N TYR A 138 -7.98 4.48 7.32
CA TYR A 138 -6.63 3.97 7.62
C TYR A 138 -6.14 4.39 9.02
N GLY A 139 -6.51 5.57 9.50
CA GLY A 139 -6.27 5.97 10.88
C GLY A 139 -6.97 5.06 11.91
N ARG A 140 -8.17 4.56 11.60
CA ARG A 140 -8.85 3.53 12.42
C ARG A 140 -8.10 2.20 12.39
N LEU A 141 -7.68 1.73 11.20
CA LEU A 141 -6.87 0.53 11.07
C LEU A 141 -5.56 0.63 11.84
N HIS A 142 -4.92 1.80 11.82
CA HIS A 142 -3.69 2.05 12.58
C HIS A 142 -3.91 1.93 14.10
N ARG A 143 -4.95 2.57 14.65
CA ARG A 143 -5.29 2.44 16.08
C ARG A 143 -5.61 1.01 16.52
N LEU A 144 -6.09 0.17 15.60
CA LEU A 144 -6.36 -1.24 15.84
C LEU A 144 -5.14 -2.15 15.59
N GLY A 145 -3.99 -1.58 15.22
CA GLY A 145 -2.75 -2.33 14.97
C GLY A 145 -2.69 -3.03 13.61
N HIS A 146 -3.56 -2.66 12.67
CA HIS A 146 -3.60 -3.24 11.32
C HIS A 146 -2.92 -2.39 10.25
N ALA A 147 -2.69 -1.10 10.48
CA ALA A 147 -1.98 -0.25 9.54
C ALA A 147 -0.74 0.36 10.19
N HIS A 148 0.34 0.43 9.41
CA HIS A 148 1.64 0.87 9.87
C HIS A 148 2.25 1.85 8.89
N SER A 149 2.98 2.86 9.41
CA SER A 149 3.77 3.80 8.62
C SER A 149 5.25 3.58 8.84
N PHE A 150 6.03 3.89 7.83
CA PHE A 150 7.49 3.96 7.90
C PHE A 150 7.93 5.35 7.47
N GLU A 151 8.67 6.04 8.33
CA GLU A 151 9.08 7.41 8.17
C GLU A 151 10.59 7.49 7.92
N CYS A 152 11.00 8.21 6.88
CA CYS A 152 12.38 8.60 6.69
C CYS A 152 12.55 10.06 7.04
N ARG A 153 13.42 10.33 8.02
CA ARG A 153 13.86 11.68 8.37
C ARG A 153 15.26 11.90 7.84
N LEU A 154 15.47 13.07 7.26
CA LEU A 154 16.77 13.54 6.79
C LEU A 154 17.04 14.90 7.42
N PRO A 155 18.32 15.26 7.69
CA PRO A 155 18.66 16.60 8.10
C PRO A 155 18.42 17.61 6.96
N ASP A 156 17.86 18.76 7.28
CA ASP A 156 17.79 19.90 6.38
C ASP A 156 19.11 20.70 6.38
N GLU A 157 19.14 21.85 5.68
CA GLU A 157 20.33 22.71 5.59
C GLU A 157 20.78 23.28 6.96
N ALA A 158 19.87 23.38 7.92
CA ALA A 158 20.15 23.78 9.29
C ALA A 158 20.57 22.60 10.20
N GLY A 159 20.59 21.37 9.67
CA GLY A 159 20.87 20.16 10.43
C GLY A 159 19.66 19.59 11.19
N GLU A 160 18.48 20.19 11.05
CA GLU A 160 17.26 19.75 11.71
C GLU A 160 16.62 18.54 11.01
N TRP A 161 16.23 17.53 11.79
CA TRP A 161 15.63 16.32 11.29
C TRP A 161 14.20 16.53 10.82
N ARG A 162 13.97 16.47 9.50
CA ARG A 162 12.65 16.67 8.88
C ARG A 162 12.10 15.37 8.32
N LEU A 163 10.78 15.20 8.37
CA LEU A 163 10.09 14.13 7.68
C LEU A 163 10.23 14.32 6.16
N ALA A 164 11.18 13.58 5.57
CA ALA A 164 11.63 13.74 4.19
C ALA A 164 10.93 12.80 3.21
N GLY A 165 10.43 11.66 3.70
CA GLY A 165 9.71 10.67 2.91
C GLY A 165 9.21 9.54 3.78
N GLY A 166 8.48 8.61 3.17
CA GLY A 166 7.92 7.47 3.88
C GLY A 166 6.85 6.77 3.07
N PHE A 167 6.22 5.80 3.68
CA PHE A 167 5.08 5.07 3.13
C PHE A 167 4.23 4.48 4.26
N TYR A 168 3.02 4.05 3.92
CA TYR A 168 2.18 3.30 4.84
C TYR A 168 1.57 2.09 4.15
N GLY A 169 1.06 1.17 4.93
CA GLY A 169 0.37 -0.01 4.45
C GLY A 169 -0.41 -0.73 5.55
N VAL A 170 -1.14 -1.75 5.15
CA VAL A 170 -1.96 -2.60 6.01
C VAL A 170 -1.24 -3.93 6.25
N GLN A 171 -1.30 -4.47 7.46
CA GLN A 171 -0.73 -5.76 7.82
C GLN A 171 -1.85 -6.71 8.26
N ILE A 172 -1.91 -7.89 7.64
CA ILE A 172 -2.79 -8.98 8.04
C ILE A 172 -1.99 -10.29 7.99
N GLY A 173 -1.96 -11.00 9.11
CA GLY A 173 -1.13 -12.19 9.20
C GLY A 173 0.32 -11.90 8.85
N ARG A 174 0.90 -12.64 7.90
CA ARG A 174 2.27 -12.43 7.40
C ARG A 174 2.32 -11.71 6.05
N VAL A 175 1.29 -10.94 5.72
CA VAL A 175 1.23 -10.12 4.50
C VAL A 175 1.23 -8.65 4.89
N PHE A 176 2.01 -7.86 4.17
CA PHE A 176 2.00 -6.39 4.26
C PHE A 176 1.54 -5.81 2.93
N TYR A 177 0.43 -5.11 2.93
CA TYR A 177 -0.18 -4.47 1.76
C TYR A 177 0.29 -3.01 1.71
N GLY A 178 1.19 -2.68 0.77
CA GLY A 178 1.70 -1.32 0.58
C GLY A 178 0.66 -0.43 -0.09
N GLU A 179 0.31 0.69 0.52
CA GLU A 179 -0.75 1.59 0.02
C GLU A 179 -0.20 2.75 -0.79
N SER A 180 0.64 3.53 -0.19
CA SER A 180 1.18 4.73 -0.82
C SER A 180 2.48 5.15 -0.20
N MET A 181 3.31 5.83 -1.01
CA MET A 181 4.56 6.42 -0.55
C MET A 181 4.71 7.86 -1.05
N PHE A 182 5.53 8.63 -0.35
CA PHE A 182 5.89 10.00 -0.70
C PHE A 182 7.39 10.26 -0.50
N ALA A 183 7.91 11.25 -1.22
CA ALA A 183 9.25 11.77 -1.00
C ALA A 183 9.24 13.30 -1.19
N ARG A 184 9.65 14.02 -0.15
CA ARG A 184 9.88 15.49 -0.18
C ARG A 184 11.35 15.80 -0.48
N MET A 185 12.24 14.87 -0.17
CA MET A 185 13.67 14.98 -0.45
C MET A 185 14.16 13.77 -1.27
N PRO A 186 15.19 13.92 -2.10
CA PRO A 186 15.71 12.83 -2.94
C PRO A 186 16.05 11.58 -2.14
N ASP A 187 15.60 10.43 -2.66
CA ASP A 187 15.78 9.07 -2.14
C ASP A 187 15.09 8.75 -0.81
N ALA A 188 14.39 9.69 -0.15
CA ALA A 188 13.83 9.47 1.18
C ALA A 188 12.84 8.29 1.23
N SER A 189 11.93 8.16 0.26
CA SER A 189 11.01 7.00 0.20
C SER A 189 11.75 5.69 -0.07
N LYS A 190 12.83 5.72 -0.88
CA LYS A 190 13.66 4.54 -1.17
C LYS A 190 14.44 4.10 0.07
N ILE A 191 14.98 5.04 0.85
CA ILE A 191 15.65 4.76 2.12
C ILE A 191 14.65 4.11 3.09
N ALA A 192 13.45 4.72 3.24
CA ALA A 192 12.40 4.16 4.08
C ALA A 192 12.06 2.71 3.70
N PHE A 193 11.83 2.45 2.41
CA PHE A 193 11.47 1.12 1.91
C PHE A 193 12.60 0.10 2.08
N ALA A 194 13.84 0.48 1.72
CA ALA A 194 15.01 -0.38 1.86
C ALA A 194 15.30 -0.80 3.30
N CYS A 195 15.00 0.06 4.28
CA CYS A 195 15.15 -0.26 5.69
C CYS A 195 13.94 -1.03 6.26
N ALA A 196 12.73 -0.70 5.78
CA ALA A 196 11.50 -1.31 6.27
C ALA A 196 11.35 -2.78 5.85
N VAL A 197 11.72 -3.15 4.62
CA VAL A 197 11.55 -4.53 4.14
C VAL A 197 12.31 -5.56 5.00
N PRO A 198 13.60 -5.38 5.34
CA PRO A 198 14.28 -6.29 6.25
C PRO A 198 13.69 -6.26 7.68
N PHE A 199 13.17 -5.13 8.14
CA PHE A 199 12.48 -5.04 9.42
C PHE A 199 11.19 -5.86 9.41
N LEU A 200 10.35 -5.72 8.39
CA LEU A 200 9.12 -6.50 8.19
C LEU A 200 9.41 -8.01 8.11
N ALA A 201 10.46 -8.39 7.39
CA ALA A 201 10.92 -9.78 7.33
C ALA A 201 11.24 -10.34 8.72
N ARG A 202 11.96 -9.57 9.54
CA ARG A 202 12.25 -9.95 10.94
C ARG A 202 11.00 -10.01 11.82
N CYS A 203 9.94 -9.28 11.48
CA CYS A 203 8.64 -9.41 12.14
C CYS A 203 7.85 -10.64 11.65
N GLY A 204 8.29 -11.32 10.60
CA GLY A 204 7.66 -12.51 10.06
C GLY A 204 6.79 -12.26 8.83
N VAL A 205 6.81 -11.05 8.26
CA VAL A 205 6.17 -10.78 6.97
C VAL A 205 6.86 -11.60 5.89
N GLY A 206 6.09 -12.40 5.18
CA GLY A 206 6.57 -13.28 4.11
C GLY A 206 6.20 -12.80 2.70
N LEU A 207 5.32 -11.79 2.61
CA LEU A 207 4.90 -11.23 1.32
C LEU A 207 4.54 -9.75 1.49
N ILE A 208 5.04 -8.92 0.60
CA ILE A 208 4.63 -7.52 0.46
C ILE A 208 3.83 -7.40 -0.83
N ASP A 209 2.56 -7.04 -0.70
CA ASP A 209 1.68 -6.75 -1.83
C ASP A 209 1.93 -5.31 -2.31
N CYS A 210 2.31 -5.18 -3.57
CA CYS A 210 2.58 -3.91 -4.23
C CYS A 210 1.46 -3.50 -5.21
N GLN A 211 0.41 -4.29 -5.34
CA GLN A 211 -0.74 -4.19 -6.23
C GLN A 211 -0.33 -4.09 -7.72
N GLN A 212 0.28 -2.98 -8.11
CA GLN A 212 0.58 -2.66 -9.50
C GLN A 212 2.08 -2.67 -9.79
N ASP A 213 2.42 -3.06 -11.02
CA ASP A 213 3.80 -3.03 -11.49
C ASP A 213 4.22 -1.59 -11.79
N THR A 214 5.29 -1.16 -11.14
CA THR A 214 5.92 0.13 -11.36
C THR A 214 7.43 -0.04 -11.50
N HIS A 215 8.04 0.74 -12.40
CA HIS A 215 9.50 0.75 -12.56
C HIS A 215 10.25 1.01 -11.24
N HIS A 216 9.62 1.71 -10.29
CA HIS A 216 10.19 1.94 -8.97
C HIS A 216 10.30 0.64 -8.17
N LEU A 217 9.25 -0.16 -8.13
CA LEU A 217 9.19 -1.42 -7.38
C LEU A 217 10.01 -2.54 -8.03
N GLN A 218 10.04 -2.59 -9.37
CA GLN A 218 10.92 -3.52 -10.11
C GLN A 218 12.39 -3.39 -9.70
N ARG A 219 12.86 -2.16 -9.44
CA ARG A 219 14.23 -1.93 -8.94
C ARG A 219 14.50 -2.51 -7.57
N PHE A 220 13.48 -2.78 -6.78
CA PHE A 220 13.57 -3.44 -5.49
C PHE A 220 13.39 -4.95 -5.57
N GLY A 221 13.22 -5.51 -6.77
CA GLY A 221 13.09 -6.95 -6.99
C GLY A 221 11.63 -7.45 -6.89
N SER A 222 10.64 -6.56 -7.07
CA SER A 222 9.25 -7.00 -7.20
C SER A 222 9.07 -7.84 -8.46
N GLU A 223 8.14 -8.78 -8.39
CA GLU A 223 7.75 -9.67 -9.48
C GLU A 223 6.24 -9.68 -9.64
N THR A 224 5.77 -10.04 -10.82
CA THR A 224 4.34 -10.23 -11.08
C THR A 224 3.98 -11.71 -11.00
N VAL A 225 2.85 -12.00 -10.36
CA VAL A 225 2.25 -13.33 -10.28
C VAL A 225 0.81 -13.26 -10.77
N ASP A 226 0.26 -14.37 -11.23
CA ASP A 226 -1.17 -14.43 -11.54
C ASP A 226 -2.01 -14.32 -10.26
N LEU A 227 -3.27 -13.88 -10.41
CA LEU A 227 -4.17 -13.67 -9.28
C LEU A 227 -4.42 -14.94 -8.47
N THR A 228 -4.45 -16.12 -9.11
CA THR A 228 -4.66 -17.40 -8.43
C THR A 228 -3.49 -17.75 -7.52
N ALA A 229 -2.26 -17.61 -8.01
CA ALA A 229 -1.05 -17.80 -7.21
C ALA A 229 -0.98 -16.82 -6.04
N PHE A 230 -1.35 -15.54 -6.27
CA PHE A 230 -1.43 -14.53 -5.23
C PHE A 230 -2.46 -14.91 -4.15
N GLN A 231 -3.69 -15.30 -4.54
CA GLN A 231 -4.74 -15.68 -3.60
C GLN A 231 -4.33 -16.92 -2.78
N THR A 232 -3.71 -17.91 -3.40
CA THR A 232 -3.15 -19.09 -2.71
C THR A 232 -2.10 -18.67 -1.65
N ALA A 233 -1.24 -17.70 -1.97
CA ALA A 233 -0.29 -17.16 -1.01
C ALA A 233 -0.99 -16.45 0.16
N LEU A 234 -2.05 -15.68 -0.11
CA LEU A 234 -2.85 -15.01 0.91
C LEU A 234 -3.52 -15.99 1.86
N GLU A 235 -4.15 -17.05 1.36
CA GLU A 235 -4.78 -18.11 2.18
C GLU A 235 -3.79 -18.71 3.17
N ARG A 236 -2.56 -18.97 2.71
CA ARG A 236 -1.50 -19.51 3.55
C ARG A 236 -0.99 -18.52 4.59
N LEU A 237 -0.81 -17.24 4.22
CA LEU A 237 -0.08 -16.25 5.04
C LEU A 237 -1.00 -15.43 5.96
N ASN A 238 -2.24 -15.14 5.56
CA ASN A 238 -3.16 -14.32 6.35
C ASN A 238 -3.56 -14.95 7.69
N GLY A 239 -3.56 -16.27 7.78
CA GLY A 239 -3.88 -17.01 9.01
C GLY A 239 -2.69 -17.16 9.97
N LEU A 240 -1.47 -16.83 9.54
CA LEU A 240 -0.27 -16.99 10.36
C LEU A 240 0.01 -15.73 11.17
N PRO A 241 0.25 -15.82 12.50
CA PRO A 241 0.63 -14.66 13.29
C PRO A 241 2.03 -14.18 12.90
N LEU A 242 2.30 -12.89 13.11
CA LEU A 242 3.67 -12.37 13.06
C LEU A 242 4.54 -13.06 14.09
N LEU A 243 5.84 -13.12 13.84
CA LEU A 243 6.84 -13.63 14.81
C LEU A 243 7.04 -12.65 15.97
N ARG A 244 6.83 -11.36 15.71
CA ARG A 244 6.84 -10.26 16.68
C ARG A 244 5.98 -9.10 16.14
N PRO A 245 5.37 -8.29 17.01
CA PRO A 245 4.54 -7.15 16.59
C PRO A 245 5.38 -6.07 15.89
N ILE A 246 4.71 -5.28 15.06
CA ILE A 246 5.28 -4.06 14.43
C ILE A 246 5.04 -2.90 15.41
N GLU A 247 5.95 -2.74 16.35
CA GLU A 247 5.89 -1.68 17.37
C GLU A 247 6.58 -0.41 16.91
N GLY A 248 6.12 0.74 17.45
CA GLY A 248 6.68 2.04 17.14
C GLY A 248 8.13 2.18 17.60
N GLY A 249 8.97 2.82 16.77
CA GLY A 249 10.36 3.06 17.13
C GLY A 249 11.32 3.20 15.95
N VAL A 250 12.61 3.19 16.24
CA VAL A 250 13.68 3.27 15.25
C VAL A 250 13.84 1.92 14.55
N VAL A 251 13.79 1.94 13.22
CA VAL A 251 14.02 0.79 12.33
C VAL A 251 15.48 0.70 11.91
N ALA A 252 16.05 1.84 11.50
CA ALA A 252 17.43 1.98 11.08
C ALA A 252 17.85 3.44 11.15
N GLU A 253 19.14 3.69 11.36
CA GLU A 253 19.74 5.01 11.28
C GLU A 253 21.17 4.95 10.76
N ASN A 254 21.60 6.03 10.12
CA ASN A 254 22.99 6.30 9.76
C ASN A 254 23.27 7.77 10.07
N MET A 255 24.32 8.04 10.81
CA MET A 255 24.74 9.38 11.25
C MET A 255 26.03 9.81 10.54
N ALA A 256 26.16 9.43 9.25
CA ALA A 256 27.35 9.71 8.42
C ALA A 256 27.65 11.21 8.29
#